data_e34f634d7dd5fcce54b236b9200d4c3f
#
_entry.id   e34f634d7dd5fcce54b236b9200d4c3f
#
_cell.length_a   1.000
_cell.length_b   1.000
_cell.length_c   1.000
_cell.angle_alpha   90.00
_cell.angle_beta   90.00
_cell.angle_gamma   90.00
#
_symmetry.space_group_name_H-M   'P 1'
#
loop_
_entity.id
_entity.type
_entity.pdbx_description
1 polymer ?
#
loop_
_entity_poly.entity_id
_entity_poly.type
_entity_poly.pdbx_seq_one_letter_code
_entity_poly.pdbx_strand_id
1 'polypeptide(L)'
;MSDIKEILSKYKTIAMVGVSNDPTKASTIVMKYMQEYGYKVYPVNPRAEGQKILGQEVFAKISDIKDQVDIVDVFRPSKEVYAIAEDTVKIGAKVLWLQL
;
A
#
# COMPACT_ATOMS: atom_id res chain seq x y z
N MET A 1 -2.10 16.66 -13.92
CA MET A 1 -1.30 16.85 -12.73
C MET A 1 0.02 16.18 -12.88
N SER A 2 1.03 17.01 -12.96
CA SER A 2 2.40 16.55 -13.04
C SER A 2 2.80 15.75 -11.80
N ASP A 3 2.12 16.02 -10.70
CA ASP A 3 2.49 15.55 -9.38
C ASP A 3 2.48 14.03 -9.25
N ILE A 4 1.49 13.37 -9.84
CA ILE A 4 1.42 11.91 -9.77
C ILE A 4 2.59 11.28 -10.50
N LYS A 5 2.90 11.77 -11.70
CA LYS A 5 4.04 11.25 -12.46
C LYS A 5 5.36 11.48 -11.75
N GLU A 6 5.53 12.66 -11.15
CA GLU A 6 6.74 12.97 -10.41
C GLU A 6 6.88 12.07 -9.19
N ILE A 7 5.80 11.85 -8.45
CA ILE A 7 5.80 10.98 -7.28
C ILE A 7 6.14 9.57 -7.69
N LEU A 8 5.50 9.04 -8.72
CA LEU A 8 5.73 7.67 -9.18
C LEU A 8 7.13 7.47 -9.76
N SER A 9 7.76 8.52 -10.30
CA SER A 9 9.13 8.41 -10.80
C SER A 9 10.17 8.47 -9.68
N LYS A 10 9.85 9.15 -8.59
CA LYS A 10 10.74 9.32 -7.43
C LYS A 10 10.70 8.15 -6.47
N TYR A 11 9.53 7.60 -6.24
CA TYR A 11 9.30 6.63 -5.17
C TYR A 11 8.96 5.28 -5.77
N LYS A 12 9.56 4.22 -5.23
CA LYS A 12 9.46 2.88 -5.82
C LYS A 12 8.78 1.87 -4.91
N THR A 13 8.57 2.20 -3.62
CA THR A 13 7.98 1.28 -2.66
C THR A 13 6.64 1.77 -2.18
N ILE A 14 5.64 0.89 -2.25
CA ILE A 14 4.26 1.21 -1.89
C ILE A 14 3.75 0.18 -0.90
N ALA A 15 3.22 0.65 0.23
CA ALA A 15 2.44 -0.19 1.13
C ALA A 15 0.96 0.03 0.81
N MET A 16 0.27 -1.01 0.38
CA MET A 16 -1.16 -0.92 0.06
C MET A 16 -1.97 -1.52 1.18
N VAL A 17 -2.70 -0.67 1.90
CA VAL A 17 -3.49 -1.07 3.07
C VAL A 17 -4.90 -1.43 2.63
N GLY A 18 -5.33 -2.63 3.00
CA GLY A 18 -6.67 -3.12 2.67
C GLY A 18 -6.72 -3.90 1.37
N VAL A 19 -5.58 -4.41 0.90
CA VAL A 19 -5.56 -5.24 -0.31
C VAL A 19 -6.26 -6.56 -0.04
N SER A 20 -7.14 -6.94 -0.94
CA SER A 20 -7.88 -8.20 -0.88
C SER A 20 -7.16 -9.29 -1.68
N ASN A 21 -7.33 -10.54 -1.26
CA ASN A 21 -6.86 -11.67 -2.05
C ASN A 21 -7.86 -12.03 -3.17
N ASP A 22 -8.97 -11.32 -3.27
CA ASP A 22 -9.95 -11.51 -4.35
C ASP A 22 -9.48 -10.76 -5.59
N PRO A 23 -9.17 -11.45 -6.70
CA PRO A 23 -8.61 -10.78 -7.88
C PRO A 23 -9.58 -9.82 -8.57
N THR A 24 -10.86 -9.82 -8.20
CA THR A 24 -11.86 -8.92 -8.79
C THR A 24 -11.94 -7.59 -8.05
N LYS A 25 -11.31 -7.47 -6.89
CA LYS A 25 -11.37 -6.23 -6.11
C LYS A 25 -10.44 -5.17 -6.69
N ALA A 26 -10.87 -3.90 -6.58
CA ALA A 26 -10.10 -2.78 -7.11
C ALA A 26 -8.69 -2.73 -6.53
N SER A 27 -8.53 -3.00 -5.23
CA SER A 27 -7.22 -2.96 -4.60
C SER A 27 -6.24 -3.95 -5.23
N THR A 28 -6.72 -5.17 -5.54
CA THR A 28 -5.88 -6.20 -6.14
C THR A 28 -5.52 -5.83 -7.58
N ILE A 29 -6.47 -5.26 -8.32
CA ILE A 29 -6.23 -4.83 -9.69
C ILE A 29 -5.17 -3.72 -9.73
N VAL A 30 -5.28 -2.74 -8.82
CA VAL A 30 -4.31 -1.65 -8.73
C VAL A 30 -2.93 -2.17 -8.33
N MET A 31 -2.88 -3.12 -7.38
CA MET A 31 -1.61 -3.71 -6.96
C MET A 31 -0.92 -4.40 -8.14
N LYS A 32 -1.67 -5.17 -8.93
CA LYS A 32 -1.11 -5.84 -10.09
C LYS A 32 -0.54 -4.83 -11.08
N TYR A 33 -1.27 -3.75 -11.32
CA TYR A 33 -0.83 -2.68 -12.21
C TYR A 33 0.49 -2.08 -11.74
N MET A 34 0.57 -1.76 -10.46
CA MET A 34 1.78 -1.15 -9.90
C MET A 34 2.98 -2.09 -10.02
N GLN A 35 2.78 -3.39 -9.75
CA GLN A 35 3.85 -4.36 -9.93
C GLN A 35 4.34 -4.43 -11.36
N GLU A 36 3.41 -4.37 -12.32
CA GLU A 36 3.78 -4.41 -13.75
C GLU A 36 4.58 -3.20 -14.18
N TYR A 37 4.41 -2.08 -13.49
CA TYR A 37 5.19 -0.87 -13.76
C TYR A 37 6.48 -0.80 -12.95
N GLY A 38 6.84 -1.87 -12.25
CA GLY A 38 8.12 -1.95 -11.58
C GLY A 38 8.15 -1.48 -10.13
N TYR A 39 6.99 -1.22 -9.53
CA TYR A 39 6.93 -0.84 -8.13
C TYR A 39 6.99 -2.05 -7.22
N LYS A 40 7.68 -1.92 -6.09
CA LYS A 40 7.64 -2.91 -5.04
C LYS A 40 6.41 -2.61 -4.19
N VAL A 41 5.44 -3.52 -4.18
CA VAL A 41 4.20 -3.32 -3.44
C VAL A 41 4.12 -4.30 -2.29
N TYR A 42 3.90 -3.77 -1.09
CA TYR A 42 3.71 -4.55 0.13
C TYR A 42 2.23 -4.54 0.49
N PRO A 43 1.53 -5.68 0.35
CA PRO A 43 0.13 -5.72 0.76
C PRO A 43 0.01 -5.75 2.28
N VAL A 44 -0.90 -4.94 2.82
CA VAL A 44 -1.14 -4.85 4.26
C VAL A 44 -2.60 -5.10 4.52
N ASN A 45 -2.90 -6.15 5.30
CA ASN A 45 -4.27 -6.50 5.66
C ASN A 45 -4.22 -7.44 6.87
N PRO A 46 -4.68 -6.99 8.05
CA PRO A 46 -4.60 -7.85 9.24
C PRO A 46 -5.37 -9.16 9.10
N ARG A 47 -6.40 -9.19 8.26
CA ARG A 47 -7.21 -10.41 8.05
C ARG A 47 -6.54 -11.43 7.15
N ALA A 48 -5.50 -11.04 6.44
CA ALA A 48 -4.81 -11.92 5.49
C ALA A 48 -3.33 -12.07 5.83
N GLU A 49 -2.95 -11.72 7.04
CA GLU A 49 -1.55 -11.81 7.48
C GLU A 49 -1.01 -13.22 7.25
N GLY A 50 0.21 -13.29 6.70
CA GLY A 50 0.87 -14.56 6.43
C GLY A 50 0.48 -15.21 5.11
N GLN A 51 -0.57 -14.73 4.45
CA GLN A 51 -0.92 -15.17 3.12
C GLN A 51 -0.08 -14.45 2.08
N LYS A 52 -0.21 -14.85 0.82
CA LYS A 52 0.44 -14.16 -0.29
C LYS A 52 -0.61 -13.61 -1.23
N ILE A 53 -0.39 -12.38 -1.69
CA ILE A 53 -1.21 -11.76 -2.71
C ILE A 53 -0.27 -11.33 -3.83
N LEU A 54 -0.53 -11.82 -5.04
CA LEU A 54 0.30 -11.54 -6.21
C LEU A 54 1.80 -11.77 -5.93
N GLY A 55 2.08 -12.85 -5.20
CA GLY A 55 3.44 -13.27 -4.91
C GLY A 55 4.11 -12.54 -3.74
N GLN A 56 3.41 -11.61 -3.09
CA GLN A 56 3.96 -10.85 -1.98
C GLN A 56 3.34 -11.26 -0.65
N GLU A 57 4.15 -11.38 0.37
CA GLU A 57 3.68 -11.69 1.73
C GLU A 57 2.82 -10.54 2.25
N VAL A 58 1.70 -10.87 2.91
CA VAL A 58 0.80 -9.89 3.48
C VAL A 58 1.21 -9.58 4.91
N PHE A 59 1.37 -8.29 5.21
CA PHE A 59 1.69 -7.82 6.56
C PHE A 59 0.42 -7.38 7.28
N ALA A 60 0.39 -7.53 8.60
CA ALA A 60 -0.74 -7.08 9.40
C ALA A 60 -0.80 -5.57 9.49
N LYS A 61 0.35 -4.93 9.61
CA LYS A 61 0.49 -3.47 9.80
C LYS A 61 1.63 -2.94 8.95
N ILE A 62 1.54 -1.67 8.56
CA ILE A 62 2.63 -1.04 7.81
C ILE A 62 3.93 -1.00 8.61
N SER A 63 3.84 -0.89 9.93
CA SER A 63 5.02 -0.87 10.80
C SER A 63 5.78 -2.21 10.84
N ASP A 64 5.15 -3.30 10.37
CA ASP A 64 5.81 -4.60 10.28
C ASP A 64 6.72 -4.70 9.06
N ILE A 65 6.60 -3.81 8.09
CA ILE A 65 7.44 -3.81 6.90
C ILE A 65 8.79 -3.22 7.27
N LYS A 66 9.85 -4.01 7.04
CA LYS A 66 11.20 -3.60 7.44
C LYS A 66 11.90 -2.70 6.43
N ASP A 67 11.47 -2.78 5.18
CA ASP A 67 12.05 -1.94 4.12
C ASP A 67 11.49 -0.52 4.20
N GLN A 68 12.22 0.42 3.60
CA GLN A 68 11.73 1.79 3.48
C GLN A 68 10.49 1.82 2.59
N VAL A 69 9.41 2.38 3.10
CA VAL A 69 8.16 2.57 2.35
C VAL A 69 8.03 4.04 1.99
N ASP A 70 7.89 4.32 0.71
CA ASP A 70 7.78 5.69 0.23
C ASP A 70 6.34 6.18 0.19
N ILE A 71 5.41 5.31 -0.23
CA ILE A 71 4.00 5.66 -0.42
C ILE A 71 3.14 4.69 0.36
N VAL A 72 2.15 5.21 1.07
CA VAL A 72 1.10 4.40 1.68
C VAL A 72 -0.19 4.68 0.94
N ASP A 73 -0.76 3.65 0.31
CA ASP A 73 -1.99 3.74 -0.48
C ASP A 73 -3.09 2.98 0.25
N VAL A 74 -4.18 3.66 0.59
CA VAL A 74 -5.18 3.15 1.55
C VAL A 74 -6.50 2.85 0.86
N PHE A 75 -6.94 1.59 0.96
CA PHE A 75 -8.24 1.11 0.47
C PHE A 75 -9.13 0.72 1.66
N ARG A 76 -9.20 1.55 2.68
CA ARG A 76 -9.99 1.26 3.88
C ARG A 76 -11.00 2.38 4.14
N PRO A 77 -12.10 2.08 4.89
CA PRO A 77 -13.07 3.10 5.25
C PRO A 77 -12.42 4.26 5.99
N SER A 78 -13.03 5.44 5.85
CA SER A 78 -12.46 6.67 6.41
C SER A 78 -12.24 6.61 7.92
N LYS A 79 -13.03 5.81 8.65
CA LYS A 79 -12.86 5.70 10.10
C LYS A 79 -11.53 5.08 10.52
N GLU A 80 -10.87 4.35 9.61
CA GLU A 80 -9.57 3.72 9.90
C GLU A 80 -8.39 4.59 9.48
N VAL A 81 -8.64 5.65 8.72
CA VAL A 81 -7.58 6.45 8.10
C VAL A 81 -6.70 7.14 9.14
N TYR A 82 -7.29 7.58 10.25
CA TYR A 82 -6.53 8.32 11.26
C TYR A 82 -5.38 7.48 11.83
N ALA A 83 -5.67 6.26 12.23
CA ALA A 83 -4.62 5.38 12.77
C ALA A 83 -3.59 5.03 11.70
N ILE A 84 -4.02 4.83 10.46
CA ILE A 84 -3.11 4.54 9.35
C ILE A 84 -2.23 5.74 9.06
N ALA A 85 -2.78 6.95 9.14
CA ALA A 85 -2.01 8.18 8.93
C ALA A 85 -0.94 8.33 10.00
N GLU A 86 -1.26 8.01 11.26
CA GLU A 86 -0.27 8.04 12.33
C GLU A 86 0.89 7.08 12.06
N ASP A 87 0.56 5.85 11.64
CA ASP A 87 1.59 4.86 11.30
C ASP A 87 2.42 5.31 10.11
N THR A 88 1.78 5.95 9.13
CA THR A 88 2.48 6.48 7.95
C THR A 88 3.54 7.49 8.34
N VAL A 89 3.20 8.39 9.27
CA VAL A 89 4.16 9.37 9.78
C VAL A 89 5.31 8.67 10.52
N LYS A 90 4.99 7.69 11.36
CA LYS A 90 5.99 6.98 12.17
C LYS A 90 7.02 6.25 11.32
N ILE A 91 6.63 5.68 10.20
CA ILE A 91 7.57 4.96 9.33
C ILE A 91 8.33 5.88 8.38
N GLY A 92 7.98 7.16 8.36
CA GLY A 92 8.68 8.14 7.52
C GLY A 92 8.31 8.08 6.04
N ALA A 93 7.13 7.55 5.71
CA ALA A 93 6.68 7.55 4.32
C ALA A 93 6.45 8.97 3.83
N LYS A 94 6.65 9.18 2.54
CA LYS A 94 6.60 10.52 1.95
C LYS A 94 5.22 10.91 1.47
N VAL A 95 4.39 9.92 1.14
CA VAL A 95 3.08 10.17 0.54
C VAL A 95 2.05 9.24 1.18
N LEU A 96 0.87 9.79 1.43
CA LEU A 96 -0.30 9.02 1.87
C LEU A 96 -1.41 9.27 0.86
N TRP A 97 -1.86 8.21 0.18
CA TRP A 97 -2.97 8.27 -0.76
C TRP A 97 -4.19 7.56 -0.19
N LEU A 98 -5.35 8.19 -0.34
CA LEU A 98 -6.61 7.62 0.12
C LEU A 98 -7.48 7.28 -1.09
N GLN A 99 -7.80 6.00 -1.22
CA GLN A 99 -8.69 5.50 -2.28
C GLN A 99 -10.10 5.44 -1.70
N LEU A 100 -10.83 6.51 -1.85
CA LEU A 100 -12.16 6.66 -1.27
C LEU A 100 -13.28 6.24 -2.23
#